data_5d2820e1ad0b28877397db6c859c5ba6
#
_entry.id   5d2820e1ad0b28877397db6c859c5ba6
#
_cell.length_a   1.000
_cell.length_b   1.000
_cell.length_c   1.000
_cell.angle_alpha   90.00
_cell.angle_beta   90.00
_cell.angle_gamma   90.00
#
_symmetry.space_group_name_H-M   'P 1'
#
loop_
_entity.id
_entity.type
_entity.pdbx_description
1 polymer ?
#
loop_
_entity_poly.entity_id
_entity_poly.type
_entity_poly.pdbx_seq_one_letter_code
_entity_poly.pdbx_strand_id
1 'polypeptide(L)'
;MNQIKQITAIETFIVRHPVLRKGRSIDTCSFVGDELNSTIHFGYFENNLLIGVVSVFKQKNGTFIDNNQCQIRGMAILENHRKKGIGQALINHCEIYISETSTSLIWFNARENAVPFYEKMGYLIVGNPFEIEPIGTHFLMTKS
;
A
#
# COMPACT_ATOMS: atom_id res chain seq x y z
N MET A 1 9.91 7.84 -19.73
CA MET A 1 10.79 7.44 -18.62
C MET A 1 9.95 7.21 -17.38
N ASN A 2 10.21 6.14 -16.65
CA ASN A 2 9.43 5.77 -15.46
C ASN A 2 10.23 6.07 -14.20
N GLN A 3 9.56 6.57 -13.18
CA GLN A 3 10.23 7.02 -11.96
C GLN A 3 9.30 6.86 -10.76
N ILE A 4 9.85 6.41 -9.63
CA ILE A 4 9.13 6.41 -8.35
C ILE A 4 9.69 7.54 -7.50
N LYS A 5 8.80 8.39 -6.96
CA LYS A 5 9.18 9.52 -6.12
C LYS A 5 8.29 9.58 -4.89
N GLN A 6 8.81 10.19 -3.83
CA GLN A 6 8.00 10.53 -2.68
C GLN A 6 7.03 11.64 -3.08
N ILE A 7 5.78 11.49 -2.65
CA ILE A 7 4.71 12.46 -2.92
C ILE A 7 3.99 12.81 -1.62
N THR A 8 3.13 13.81 -1.67
CA THR A 8 2.32 14.20 -0.51
C THR A 8 1.07 13.34 -0.41
N ALA A 9 0.43 13.36 0.77
CA ALA A 9 -0.82 12.65 0.98
C ALA A 9 -1.88 13.08 -0.03
N ILE A 10 -2.03 14.39 -0.25
CA ILE A 10 -3.07 14.90 -1.14
C ILE A 10 -2.81 14.50 -2.60
N GLU A 11 -1.55 14.38 -2.98
CA GLU A 11 -1.21 13.93 -4.34
C GLU A 11 -1.66 12.48 -4.60
N THR A 12 -1.78 11.67 -3.55
CA THR A 12 -2.25 10.28 -3.72
C THR A 12 -3.71 10.21 -4.19
N PHE A 13 -4.49 11.26 -3.94
CA PHE A 13 -5.91 11.27 -4.23
C PHE A 13 -6.20 11.10 -5.73
N ILE A 14 -5.31 11.59 -6.59
CA ILE A 14 -5.46 11.48 -8.06
C ILE A 14 -5.64 10.02 -8.48
N VAL A 15 -4.94 9.11 -7.78
CA VAL A 15 -5.02 7.68 -8.07
C VAL A 15 -5.95 6.95 -7.09
N ARG A 16 -5.91 7.29 -5.79
CA ARG A 16 -6.79 6.66 -4.80
C ARG A 16 -8.27 6.80 -5.17
N HIS A 17 -8.66 7.97 -5.63
CA HIS A 17 -10.07 8.26 -5.87
C HIS A 17 -10.67 7.34 -6.94
N PRO A 18 -10.15 7.32 -8.18
CA PRO A 18 -10.76 6.47 -9.22
C PRO A 18 -10.59 4.97 -8.96
N VAL A 19 -9.57 4.55 -8.20
CA VAL A 19 -9.27 3.14 -8.01
C VAL A 19 -9.90 2.58 -6.75
N LEU A 20 -9.74 3.29 -5.62
CA LEU A 20 -10.16 2.77 -4.31
C LEU A 20 -11.47 3.37 -3.80
N ARG A 21 -11.85 4.54 -4.29
CA ARG A 21 -13.01 5.30 -3.78
C ARG A 21 -13.91 5.80 -4.91
N LYS A 22 -13.94 5.05 -6.02
CA LYS A 22 -14.76 5.41 -7.18
C LYS A 22 -16.22 5.61 -6.78
N GLY A 23 -16.80 6.73 -7.20
CA GLY A 23 -18.19 7.06 -6.89
C GLY A 23 -18.42 7.59 -5.49
N ARG A 24 -17.37 7.74 -4.68
CA ARG A 24 -17.44 8.25 -3.31
C ARG A 24 -16.83 9.65 -3.26
N SER A 25 -17.12 10.37 -2.18
CA SER A 25 -16.58 11.71 -1.97
C SER A 25 -15.04 11.69 -1.95
N ILE A 26 -14.42 12.76 -2.49
CA ILE A 26 -12.95 12.87 -2.54
C ILE A 26 -12.32 12.82 -1.15
N ASP A 27 -12.98 13.33 -0.12
CA ASP A 27 -12.45 13.30 1.24
C ASP A 27 -12.35 11.87 1.81
N THR A 28 -13.04 10.89 1.24
CA THR A 28 -12.85 9.49 1.65
C THR A 28 -11.48 8.94 1.24
N CYS A 29 -10.75 9.67 0.40
CA CYS A 29 -9.38 9.30 0.00
C CYS A 29 -8.36 9.61 1.07
N SER A 30 -8.71 10.39 2.09
CA SER A 30 -7.82 10.69 3.20
C SER A 30 -7.88 9.54 4.21
N PHE A 31 -6.74 8.95 4.51
CA PHE A 31 -6.64 7.87 5.49
C PHE A 31 -6.13 8.44 6.81
N VAL A 32 -6.59 7.85 7.92
CA VAL A 32 -6.09 8.23 9.24
C VAL A 32 -4.57 8.00 9.27
N GLY A 33 -3.81 9.01 9.68
CA GLY A 33 -2.35 8.95 9.73
C GLY A 33 -1.64 9.42 8.47
N ASP A 34 -2.37 9.78 7.42
CA ASP A 34 -1.77 10.24 6.15
C ASP A 34 -0.80 11.40 6.32
N GLU A 35 -1.09 12.32 7.25
CA GLU A 35 -0.32 13.55 7.42
C GLU A 35 0.72 13.47 8.52
N LEU A 36 0.91 12.31 9.15
CA LEU A 36 1.94 12.14 10.16
C LEU A 36 3.33 12.19 9.52
N ASN A 37 4.30 12.78 10.23
CA ASN A 37 5.68 12.84 9.74
C ASN A 37 6.29 11.47 9.49
N SER A 38 5.79 10.43 10.18
CA SER A 38 6.26 9.06 10.03
C SER A 38 5.65 8.33 8.84
N THR A 39 4.63 8.91 8.19
CA THR A 39 3.97 8.31 7.04
C THR A 39 4.63 8.79 5.76
N ILE A 40 4.94 7.85 4.86
CA ILE A 40 5.59 8.17 3.59
C ILE A 40 4.68 7.68 2.46
N HIS A 41 4.52 8.52 1.43
CA HIS A 41 3.76 8.17 0.24
C HIS A 41 4.69 8.14 -0.96
N PHE A 42 4.53 7.14 -1.82
CA PHE A 42 5.30 7.04 -3.07
C PHE A 42 4.37 7.05 -4.25
N GLY A 43 4.81 7.71 -5.32
CA GLY A 43 4.11 7.74 -6.59
C GLY A 43 4.96 7.18 -7.70
N TYR A 44 4.32 6.41 -8.59
CA TYR A 44 4.93 5.90 -9.80
C TYR A 44 4.51 6.80 -10.96
N PHE A 45 5.50 7.40 -11.60
CA PHE A 45 5.28 8.32 -12.72
C PHE A 45 5.74 7.70 -14.03
N GLU A 46 4.90 7.81 -15.05
CA GLU A 46 5.25 7.41 -16.41
C GLU A 46 5.16 8.67 -17.25
N ASN A 47 6.30 9.11 -17.80
CA ASN A 47 6.39 10.33 -18.59
C ASN A 47 5.78 11.54 -17.86
N ASN A 48 6.12 11.68 -16.57
CA ASN A 48 5.66 12.76 -15.69
C ASN A 48 4.16 12.68 -15.31
N LEU A 49 3.49 11.60 -15.65
CA LEU A 49 2.10 11.37 -15.27
C LEU A 49 2.05 10.40 -14.08
N LEU A 50 1.39 10.81 -13.00
CA LEU A 50 1.23 9.95 -11.82
C LEU A 50 0.17 8.88 -12.12
N ILE A 51 0.58 7.61 -12.11
CA ILE A 51 -0.30 6.50 -12.48
C ILE A 51 -0.43 5.43 -11.40
N GLY A 52 0.41 5.46 -10.37
CA GLY A 52 0.33 4.51 -9.26
C GLY A 52 0.79 5.15 -7.98
N VAL A 53 0.24 4.68 -6.85
CA VAL A 53 0.59 5.19 -5.52
C VAL A 53 0.62 4.05 -4.52
N VAL A 54 1.39 4.25 -3.44
CA VAL A 54 1.42 3.36 -2.29
C VAL A 54 1.87 4.17 -1.08
N SER A 55 1.49 3.74 0.12
CA SER A 55 1.85 4.44 1.34
C SER A 55 2.41 3.49 2.38
N VAL A 56 3.36 3.97 3.18
CA VAL A 56 3.99 3.24 4.28
C VAL A 56 3.66 3.98 5.56
N PHE A 57 3.00 3.28 6.48
CA PHE A 57 2.61 3.82 7.78
C PHE A 57 3.42 3.13 8.87
N LYS A 58 3.89 3.89 9.83
CA LYS A 58 4.46 3.33 11.05
C LYS A 58 3.29 2.96 11.94
N GLN A 59 2.86 1.71 11.87
CA GLN A 59 1.62 1.26 12.49
C GLN A 59 1.79 -0.16 13.01
N LYS A 60 1.45 -0.36 14.28
CA LYS A 60 1.48 -1.69 14.88
C LYS A 60 0.17 -2.42 14.66
N ASN A 61 0.28 -3.74 14.47
CA ASN A 61 -0.86 -4.65 14.50
C ASN A 61 -0.67 -5.54 15.74
N GLY A 62 -1.67 -5.62 16.58
CA GLY A 62 -1.59 -6.35 17.86
C GLY A 62 -1.40 -7.86 17.71
N THR A 63 -1.58 -8.40 16.51
CA THR A 63 -1.32 -9.82 16.23
C THR A 63 0.16 -10.16 16.38
N PHE A 64 1.04 -9.16 16.15
CA PHE A 64 2.50 -9.36 16.18
C PHE A 64 3.11 -8.77 17.44
N ILE A 65 4.16 -9.42 17.94
CA ILE A 65 4.88 -8.95 19.14
C ILE A 65 5.96 -7.93 18.81
N ASP A 66 6.35 -7.80 17.54
CA ASP A 66 7.39 -6.85 17.15
C ASP A 66 7.01 -5.42 17.52
N ASN A 67 7.96 -4.66 18.04
CA ASN A 67 7.71 -3.26 18.42
C ASN A 67 7.82 -2.31 17.22
N ASN A 68 8.63 -2.67 16.23
CA ASN A 68 8.91 -1.81 15.07
C ASN A 68 8.26 -2.41 13.83
N GLN A 69 7.04 -1.97 13.55
CA GLN A 69 6.25 -2.47 12.43
C GLN A 69 5.90 -1.35 11.45
N CYS A 70 5.84 -1.70 10.17
CA CYS A 70 5.29 -0.81 9.14
C CYS A 70 4.12 -1.50 8.46
N GLN A 71 3.08 -0.74 8.19
CA GLN A 71 1.96 -1.18 7.36
C GLN A 71 2.11 -0.57 5.97
N ILE A 72 2.04 -1.40 4.94
CA ILE A 72 1.90 -0.91 3.56
C ILE A 72 0.40 -0.82 3.28
N ARG A 73 -0.03 0.30 2.73
CA ARG A 73 -1.46 0.54 2.56
C ARG A 73 -1.72 1.43 1.37
N GLY A 74 -2.91 1.32 0.80
CA GLY A 74 -3.37 2.23 -0.24
C GLY A 74 -2.65 2.08 -1.57
N MET A 75 -2.16 0.89 -1.88
CA MET A 75 -1.59 0.66 -3.21
C MET A 75 -2.70 0.69 -4.24
N ALA A 76 -2.54 1.53 -5.24
CA ALA A 76 -3.51 1.70 -6.29
C ALA A 76 -2.81 2.07 -7.59
N ILE A 77 -3.28 1.50 -8.69
CA ILE A 77 -2.74 1.73 -10.02
C ILE A 77 -3.91 2.05 -10.93
N LEU A 78 -3.79 3.12 -11.73
CA LEU A 78 -4.84 3.48 -12.67
C LEU A 78 -5.15 2.31 -13.61
N GLU A 79 -6.41 2.09 -13.89
CA GLU A 79 -6.89 0.89 -14.59
C GLU A 79 -6.16 0.63 -15.90
N ASN A 80 -5.93 1.66 -16.69
CA ASN A 80 -5.29 1.53 -18.00
C ASN A 80 -3.79 1.18 -17.91
N HIS A 81 -3.22 1.20 -16.72
CA HIS A 81 -1.78 0.96 -16.50
C HIS A 81 -1.51 -0.30 -15.70
N ARG A 82 -2.51 -1.12 -15.47
CA ARG A 82 -2.35 -2.40 -14.76
C ARG A 82 -1.62 -3.42 -15.63
N LYS A 83 -1.10 -4.47 -14.96
CA LYS A 83 -0.40 -5.60 -15.62
C LYS A 83 0.90 -5.21 -16.29
N LYS A 84 1.54 -4.12 -15.83
CA LYS A 84 2.85 -3.66 -16.31
C LYS A 84 3.95 -3.82 -15.27
N GLY A 85 3.68 -4.51 -14.16
CA GLY A 85 4.67 -4.68 -13.09
C GLY A 85 4.80 -3.48 -12.17
N ILE A 86 3.90 -2.50 -12.24
CA ILE A 86 3.95 -1.28 -11.43
C ILE A 86 3.75 -1.58 -9.96
N GLY A 87 2.78 -2.46 -9.63
CA GLY A 87 2.53 -2.85 -8.24
C GLY A 87 3.75 -3.48 -7.61
N GLN A 88 4.41 -4.39 -8.31
CA GLN A 88 5.63 -5.01 -7.83
C GLN A 88 6.74 -3.98 -7.62
N ALA A 89 6.89 -3.04 -8.55
CA ALA A 89 7.89 -1.98 -8.44
C ALA A 89 7.63 -1.10 -7.22
N LEU A 90 6.37 -0.77 -6.95
CA LEU A 90 6.00 0.04 -5.79
C LEU A 90 6.27 -0.70 -4.49
N ILE A 91 5.91 -1.98 -4.40
CA ILE A 91 6.18 -2.78 -3.19
C ILE A 91 7.68 -2.93 -2.97
N ASN A 92 8.44 -3.22 -4.02
CA ASN A 92 9.91 -3.31 -3.92
C ASN A 92 10.50 -1.99 -3.40
N HIS A 93 9.99 -0.87 -3.89
CA HIS A 93 10.47 0.45 -3.44
C HIS A 93 10.17 0.67 -1.96
N CYS A 94 8.98 0.28 -1.51
CA CYS A 94 8.62 0.34 -0.10
C CYS A 94 9.56 -0.53 0.74
N GLU A 95 9.87 -1.73 0.29
CA GLU A 95 10.76 -2.64 1.02
C GLU A 95 12.17 -2.06 1.17
N ILE A 96 12.68 -1.45 0.11
CA ILE A 96 13.99 -0.79 0.17
C ILE A 96 13.96 0.35 1.18
N TYR A 97 12.95 1.20 1.12
CA TYR A 97 12.80 2.29 2.10
C TYR A 97 12.73 1.74 3.53
N ILE A 98 11.88 0.73 3.76
CA ILE A 98 11.67 0.15 5.09
C ILE A 98 12.97 -0.49 5.62
N SER A 99 13.76 -1.11 4.72
CA SER A 99 15.03 -1.75 5.11
C SER A 99 16.03 -0.76 5.67
N GLU A 100 15.87 0.53 5.37
CA GLU A 100 16.75 1.60 5.88
C GLU A 100 16.26 2.16 7.22
N THR A 101 15.19 1.63 7.74
CA THR A 101 14.63 2.00 9.04
C THR A 101 14.90 0.88 10.05
N SER A 102 14.50 1.09 11.32
CA SER A 102 14.61 0.06 12.35
C SER A 102 13.46 -0.94 12.33
N THR A 103 12.63 -0.93 11.29
CA THR A 103 11.47 -1.80 11.16
C THR A 103 11.88 -3.26 11.04
N SER A 104 11.24 -4.14 11.83
CA SER A 104 11.53 -5.57 11.83
C SER A 104 10.44 -6.39 11.14
N LEU A 105 9.28 -5.80 10.85
CA LEU A 105 8.14 -6.52 10.28
C LEU A 105 7.29 -5.60 9.44
N ILE A 106 6.90 -6.10 8.26
CA ILE A 106 5.97 -5.43 7.36
C ILE A 106 4.67 -6.22 7.38
N TRP A 107 3.55 -5.52 7.44
CA TRP A 107 2.25 -6.17 7.38
C TRP A 107 1.26 -5.34 6.56
N PHE A 108 0.21 -5.99 6.10
CA PHE A 108 -0.92 -5.31 5.46
C PHE A 108 -2.12 -6.25 5.38
N ASN A 109 -3.27 -5.66 5.08
CA ASN A 109 -4.50 -6.39 4.83
C ASN A 109 -4.68 -6.49 3.32
N ALA A 110 -4.56 -7.70 2.77
CA ALA A 110 -4.65 -7.93 1.35
C ALA A 110 -6.05 -8.40 0.96
N ARG A 111 -6.60 -7.83 -0.11
CA ARG A 111 -7.84 -8.36 -0.68
C ARG A 111 -7.58 -9.78 -1.17
N GLU A 112 -8.59 -10.62 -1.07
CA GLU A 112 -8.48 -12.04 -1.40
C GLU A 112 -7.85 -12.27 -2.77
N ASN A 113 -8.27 -11.50 -3.78
CA ASN A 113 -7.78 -11.68 -5.15
C ASN A 113 -6.33 -11.23 -5.34
N ALA A 114 -5.76 -10.48 -4.40
CA ALA A 114 -4.38 -10.01 -4.47
C ALA A 114 -3.40 -10.93 -3.72
N VAL A 115 -3.91 -11.87 -2.94
CA VAL A 115 -3.06 -12.77 -2.13
C VAL A 115 -1.99 -13.48 -2.96
N PRO A 116 -2.31 -14.10 -4.13
CA PRO A 116 -1.28 -14.78 -4.91
C PRO A 116 -0.15 -13.85 -5.36
N PHE A 117 -0.47 -12.60 -5.68
CA PHE A 117 0.52 -11.60 -6.07
C PHE A 117 1.52 -11.37 -4.92
N TYR A 118 1.01 -11.18 -3.70
CA TYR A 118 1.87 -10.92 -2.55
C TYR A 118 2.64 -12.16 -2.11
N GLU A 119 2.04 -13.35 -2.24
CA GLU A 119 2.74 -14.58 -1.92
C GLU A 119 3.98 -14.78 -2.79
N LYS A 120 3.89 -14.42 -4.07
CA LYS A 120 5.04 -14.47 -4.97
C LYS A 120 6.15 -13.51 -4.57
N MET A 121 5.82 -12.48 -3.81
CA MET A 121 6.80 -11.51 -3.30
C MET A 121 7.35 -11.90 -1.92
N GLY A 122 6.93 -13.04 -1.39
CA GLY A 122 7.45 -13.56 -0.12
C GLY A 122 6.62 -13.26 1.10
N TYR A 123 5.41 -12.74 0.93
CA TYR A 123 4.52 -12.47 2.05
C TYR A 123 3.72 -13.72 2.41
N LEU A 124 3.43 -13.88 3.70
CA LEU A 124 2.71 -15.04 4.22
C LEU A 124 1.40 -14.58 4.87
N ILE A 125 0.36 -15.41 4.70
CA ILE A 125 -0.91 -15.20 5.38
C ILE A 125 -0.76 -15.53 6.86
N VAL A 126 -1.36 -14.70 7.72
CA VAL A 126 -1.43 -14.93 9.16
C VAL A 126 -2.89 -14.92 9.58
N GLY A 127 -3.34 -16.04 10.17
CA GLY A 127 -4.70 -16.16 10.68
C GLY A 127 -5.74 -16.43 9.62
N ASN A 128 -6.99 -16.18 9.97
CA ASN A 128 -8.16 -16.48 9.14
C ASN A 128 -8.58 -15.25 8.31
N PRO A 129 -9.27 -15.48 7.19
CA PRO A 129 -9.83 -14.34 6.43
C PRO A 129 -10.83 -13.57 7.26
N PHE A 130 -10.98 -12.29 6.94
CA PHE A 130 -11.93 -11.40 7.61
C PHE A 130 -12.54 -10.44 6.60
N GLU A 131 -13.70 -9.90 6.95
CA GLU A 131 -14.43 -9.00 6.05
C GLU A 131 -14.15 -7.55 6.42
N ILE A 132 -13.92 -6.72 5.39
CA ILE A 132 -13.90 -5.27 5.53
C ILE A 132 -15.05 -4.74 4.68
N GLU A 133 -16.11 -4.30 5.33
CA GLU A 133 -17.28 -3.77 4.63
C GLU A 133 -16.99 -2.39 4.09
N PRO A 134 -17.45 -2.04 2.91
CA PRO A 134 -18.15 -2.88 1.92
C PRO A 134 -17.21 -3.56 0.91
N ILE A 135 -15.91 -3.61 1.20
CA ILE A 135 -14.87 -3.99 0.23
C ILE A 135 -14.83 -5.51 0.00
N GLY A 136 -14.94 -6.31 1.07
CA GLY A 136 -14.97 -7.77 0.95
C GLY A 136 -13.93 -8.49 1.80
N THR A 137 -13.61 -9.71 1.39
CA THR A 137 -12.73 -10.62 2.13
C THR A 137 -11.27 -10.20 2.04
N HIS A 138 -10.61 -10.15 3.18
CA HIS A 138 -9.20 -9.78 3.31
C HIS A 138 -8.42 -10.82 4.10
N PHE A 139 -7.10 -10.82 3.89
CA PHE A 139 -6.16 -11.64 4.64
C PHE A 139 -5.05 -10.76 5.19
N LEU A 140 -4.71 -10.97 6.46
CA LEU A 140 -3.53 -10.34 7.04
C LEU A 140 -2.30 -11.03 6.47
N MET A 141 -1.38 -10.27 5.92
CA MET A 141 -0.13 -10.79 5.36
C MET A 141 1.08 -10.09 5.97
N THR A 142 2.19 -10.80 6.05
CA THR A 142 3.39 -10.28 6.69
C THR A 142 4.67 -10.81 6.05
N LYS A 143 5.75 -10.04 6.24
CA LYS A 143 7.10 -10.40 5.85
C LYS A 143 8.08 -9.76 6.83
N SER A 144 9.03 -10.51 7.28
CA SER A 144 10.03 -10.02 8.22
C SER A 144 11.45 -10.17 7.69
#